data_9236c4ad8515b0bed088abad9fc2dff6
#
_entry.id   9236c4ad8515b0bed088abad9fc2dff6
#
_cell.length_a   1.000
_cell.length_b   1.000
_cell.length_c   1.000
_cell.angle_alpha   90.00
_cell.angle_beta   90.00
_cell.angle_gamma   90.00
#
_symmetry.space_group_name_H-M   'P 1'
#
loop_
_entity.id
_entity.type
_entity.pdbx_description
1 polymer ?
#
loop_
_entity_poly.entity_id
_entity_poly.type
_entity_poly.pdbx_seq_one_letter_code
_entity_poly.pdbx_strand_id
1 'polypeptide(L)'
;MLTLLINLLLLLALSSLASFLGLRVWINRKLRPNPEDLPKLSISKDSPLYKNFYDLLDQAPSPEHSLFYPLSPLQDALLERIKLADQAVGTIEAQYYMLNDDEAGNIFLQALTDAAKRGVQIRLLIDDIDVIQREDVLIRLVDEFPNFQIRVFNPAWLRLIRKPEFLVRFPRLSRRMHNKSYTIDGIFSIIGGRNIGNEYFDLKHELTFADFDILFAGPMVQEVRTEFDTYWYSGLCSDIHTLGHAADDEHYAEWRNKLSTTYAQYLPILMKDRDQVLPALKRGEIQPYYAVVKVIYDSPDKILTSVFKPDSLMLNEVEGVIGTAQQELLICAAYFIPSKHGMKVLKGLRDRGVKITVLTNSFESNDVMVVHASYSTYRKPLLKMGVNLYELKSHDRHADNEHSLLGSECTSLHAKAFFVDRRKNFIGSFNMDPRSAIHNTEMGAIFEHQGYAEMVTQEIYDFVDSQAYKLKLGKHRRLEWQEPLKDGSYRVHTKEPKMTERQRLLLPLIAWLPVEWLL
;
A
#
# COMPACT_ATOMS: atom_id res chain seq x y z
N MET A 1 -57.73 -11.97 -0.06
CA MET A 1 -57.04 -10.75 -0.50
C MET A 1 -55.63 -10.66 0.08
N LEU A 2 -55.45 -10.75 1.41
CA LEU A 2 -54.14 -10.69 2.08
C LEU A 2 -53.19 -11.80 1.62
N THR A 3 -53.65 -13.03 1.51
CA THR A 3 -52.85 -14.20 1.06
C THR A 3 -52.38 -14.07 -0.40
N LEU A 4 -53.21 -13.51 -1.24
CA LEU A 4 -52.88 -13.24 -2.64
C LEU A 4 -51.80 -12.14 -2.76
N LEU A 5 -51.89 -11.12 -1.92
CA LEU A 5 -50.88 -10.04 -1.85
C LEU A 5 -49.54 -10.55 -1.35
N ILE A 6 -49.54 -11.41 -0.32
CA ILE A 6 -48.32 -12.03 0.21
C ILE A 6 -47.66 -12.94 -0.83
N ASN A 7 -48.46 -13.76 -1.54
CA ASN A 7 -47.94 -14.62 -2.59
C ASN A 7 -47.37 -13.82 -3.77
N LEU A 8 -48.00 -12.68 -4.13
CA LEU A 8 -47.49 -11.81 -5.18
C LEU A 8 -46.16 -11.15 -4.77
N LEU A 9 -46.07 -10.68 -3.54
CA LEU A 9 -44.82 -10.11 -2.99
C LEU A 9 -43.71 -11.14 -2.90
N LEU A 10 -44.02 -12.39 -2.52
CA LEU A 10 -43.06 -13.50 -2.51
C LEU A 10 -42.60 -13.86 -3.93
N LEU A 11 -43.50 -13.89 -4.92
CA LEU A 11 -43.17 -14.12 -6.32
C LEU A 11 -42.29 -13.01 -6.89
N LEU A 12 -42.56 -11.74 -6.57
CA LEU A 12 -41.75 -10.60 -6.98
C LEU A 12 -40.36 -10.66 -6.32
N ALA A 13 -40.27 -11.00 -5.05
CA ALA A 13 -39.00 -11.18 -4.35
C ALA A 13 -38.17 -12.34 -4.92
N LEU A 14 -38.80 -13.49 -5.22
CA LEU A 14 -38.13 -14.63 -5.85
C LEU A 14 -37.69 -14.34 -7.29
N SER A 15 -38.51 -13.64 -8.08
CA SER A 15 -38.17 -13.20 -9.42
C SER A 15 -37.00 -12.20 -9.42
N SER A 16 -37.03 -11.25 -8.49
CA SER A 16 -35.92 -10.30 -8.29
C SER A 16 -34.62 -11.01 -7.86
N LEU A 17 -34.72 -11.99 -6.97
CA LEU A 17 -33.58 -12.82 -6.54
C LEU A 17 -33.04 -13.69 -7.69
N ALA A 18 -33.90 -14.30 -8.49
CA ALA A 18 -33.51 -15.09 -9.66
C ALA A 18 -32.86 -14.23 -10.76
N SER A 19 -33.41 -13.04 -11.02
CA SER A 19 -32.83 -12.05 -11.94
C SER A 19 -31.46 -11.58 -11.43
N PHE A 20 -31.34 -11.33 -10.13
CA PHE A 20 -30.09 -10.95 -9.49
C PHE A 20 -29.03 -12.05 -9.59
N LEU A 21 -29.40 -13.31 -9.32
CA LEU A 21 -28.50 -14.47 -9.45
C LEU A 21 -28.11 -14.72 -10.91
N GLY A 22 -29.08 -14.61 -11.86
CA GLY A 22 -28.84 -14.71 -13.29
C GLY A 22 -27.88 -13.64 -13.81
N LEU A 23 -28.11 -12.38 -13.40
CA LEU A 23 -27.23 -11.26 -13.70
C LEU A 23 -25.81 -11.50 -13.14
N ARG A 24 -25.72 -11.98 -11.90
CA ARG A 24 -24.44 -12.32 -11.25
C ARG A 24 -23.67 -13.41 -12.02
N VAL A 25 -24.36 -14.46 -12.49
CA VAL A 25 -23.73 -15.53 -13.28
C VAL A 25 -23.31 -15.03 -14.65
N TRP A 26 -24.14 -14.22 -15.31
CA TRP A 26 -23.84 -13.63 -16.62
C TRP A 26 -22.64 -12.68 -16.55
N ILE A 27 -22.58 -11.84 -15.51
CA ILE A 27 -21.49 -10.93 -15.23
C ILE A 27 -20.18 -11.70 -15.01
N ASN A 28 -20.19 -12.70 -14.13
CA ASN A 28 -19.01 -13.51 -13.84
C ASN A 28 -18.50 -14.27 -15.09
N ARG A 29 -19.38 -14.61 -16.05
CA ARG A 29 -18.98 -15.25 -17.31
C ARG A 29 -18.39 -14.29 -18.34
N LYS A 30 -18.85 -13.04 -18.40
CA LYS A 30 -18.34 -12.03 -19.35
C LYS A 30 -16.96 -11.47 -18.97
N LEU A 31 -16.56 -11.64 -17.72
CA LEU A 31 -15.39 -10.99 -17.14
C LEU A 31 -14.12 -11.86 -17.10
N ARG A 32 -14.05 -12.95 -17.86
CA ARG A 32 -12.84 -13.80 -17.92
C ARG A 32 -12.13 -13.62 -19.27
N PRO A 33 -11.06 -12.82 -19.34
CA PRO A 33 -10.14 -12.90 -20.48
C PRO A 33 -9.35 -14.21 -20.41
N ASN A 34 -8.92 -14.70 -21.55
CA ASN A 34 -8.11 -15.91 -21.66
C ASN A 34 -6.66 -15.56 -21.25
N PRO A 35 -6.06 -16.23 -20.26
CA PRO A 35 -4.67 -15.95 -19.86
C PRO A 35 -3.63 -16.17 -20.98
N GLU A 36 -3.99 -16.88 -22.04
CA GLU A 36 -3.10 -17.18 -23.17
C GLU A 36 -2.86 -15.99 -24.11
N ASP A 37 -3.67 -14.92 -24.00
CA ASP A 37 -3.58 -13.72 -24.84
C ASP A 37 -2.68 -12.63 -24.25
N LEU A 38 -1.88 -12.93 -23.20
CA LEU A 38 -1.00 -11.98 -22.57
C LEU A 38 0.16 -11.58 -23.51
N PRO A 39 0.31 -10.30 -23.87
CA PRO A 39 1.44 -9.88 -24.66
C PRO A 39 2.73 -10.10 -23.87
N LYS A 40 3.67 -10.87 -24.40
CA LYS A 40 5.02 -10.99 -23.84
C LYS A 40 5.73 -9.66 -24.04
N LEU A 41 5.69 -8.79 -23.03
CA LEU A 41 6.38 -7.52 -23.05
C LEU A 41 7.88 -7.77 -22.95
N SER A 42 8.63 -7.38 -23.95
CA SER A 42 10.09 -7.45 -23.96
C SER A 42 10.69 -6.31 -23.12
N ILE A 43 11.85 -6.56 -22.52
CA ILE A 43 12.68 -5.50 -21.94
C ILE A 43 13.16 -4.61 -23.08
N SER A 44 12.98 -3.30 -22.96
CA SER A 44 13.51 -2.35 -23.94
C SER A 44 15.02 -2.17 -23.75
N LYS A 45 15.82 -2.97 -24.44
CA LYS A 45 17.30 -2.86 -24.44
C LYS A 45 17.80 -1.53 -25.04
N ASP A 46 16.96 -0.83 -25.78
CA ASP A 46 17.25 0.49 -26.34
C ASP A 46 16.97 1.63 -25.36
N SER A 47 16.33 1.34 -24.22
CA SER A 47 16.06 2.31 -23.18
C SER A 47 17.35 2.95 -22.67
N PRO A 48 17.39 4.29 -22.49
CA PRO A 48 18.46 4.96 -21.79
C PRO A 48 18.70 4.41 -20.38
N LEU A 49 17.62 3.94 -19.71
CA LEU A 49 17.72 3.30 -18.41
C LEU A 49 18.53 2.00 -18.49
N TYR A 50 18.29 1.14 -19.49
CA TYR A 50 19.05 -0.09 -19.67
C TYR A 50 20.53 0.19 -19.95
N LYS A 51 20.82 1.08 -20.91
CA LYS A 51 22.19 1.43 -21.29
C LYS A 51 22.97 2.08 -20.15
N ASN A 52 22.31 2.96 -19.41
CA ASN A 52 22.95 3.71 -18.31
C ASN A 52 23.22 2.85 -17.07
N PHE A 53 22.44 1.81 -16.82
CA PHE A 53 22.52 0.99 -15.60
C PHE A 53 22.91 -0.46 -15.84
N TYR A 54 23.26 -0.82 -17.09
CA TYR A 54 23.68 -2.19 -17.44
C TYR A 54 24.85 -2.67 -16.57
N ASP A 55 25.88 -1.84 -16.38
CA ASP A 55 27.06 -2.19 -15.59
C ASP A 55 26.72 -2.49 -14.11
N LEU A 56 25.69 -1.81 -13.56
CA LEU A 56 25.20 -2.10 -12.21
C LEU A 56 24.43 -3.42 -12.15
N LEU A 57 23.64 -3.72 -13.16
CA LEU A 57 22.91 -4.98 -13.27
C LEU A 57 23.86 -6.17 -13.51
N ASP A 58 24.92 -5.97 -14.26
CA ASP A 58 25.94 -6.98 -14.57
C ASP A 58 26.85 -7.30 -13.35
N GLN A 59 26.90 -6.38 -12.37
CA GLN A 59 27.60 -6.60 -11.09
C GLN A 59 26.86 -7.52 -10.11
N ALA A 60 25.64 -7.96 -10.44
CA ALA A 60 24.89 -8.87 -9.59
C ALA A 60 25.67 -10.17 -9.36
N PRO A 61 25.70 -10.72 -8.12
CA PRO A 61 26.48 -11.92 -7.78
C PRO A 61 26.08 -13.17 -8.59
N SER A 62 24.84 -13.23 -9.08
CA SER A 62 24.36 -14.24 -10.03
C SER A 62 23.18 -13.69 -10.84
N PRO A 63 22.79 -14.35 -11.94
CA PRO A 63 21.65 -13.94 -12.77
C PRO A 63 20.29 -13.94 -12.04
N GLU A 64 20.19 -14.59 -10.88
CA GLU A 64 18.98 -14.62 -10.06
C GLU A 64 18.87 -13.44 -9.10
N HIS A 65 19.99 -12.71 -8.88
CA HIS A 65 19.99 -11.53 -8.01
C HIS A 65 19.41 -10.32 -8.73
N SER A 66 18.57 -9.61 -8.03
CA SER A 66 18.09 -8.28 -8.40
C SER A 66 18.84 -7.22 -7.59
N LEU A 67 19.15 -6.11 -8.22
CA LEU A 67 19.57 -4.89 -7.56
C LEU A 67 18.38 -4.31 -6.79
N PHE A 68 18.60 -3.78 -5.58
CA PHE A 68 17.61 -2.99 -4.88
C PHE A 68 18.22 -1.81 -4.13
N TYR A 69 17.40 -0.75 -3.97
CA TYR A 69 17.76 0.44 -3.20
C TYR A 69 16.51 1.01 -2.49
N PRO A 70 16.54 1.29 -1.17
CA PRO A 70 15.43 1.89 -0.45
C PRO A 70 15.20 3.33 -0.88
N LEU A 71 13.96 3.71 -1.16
CA LEU A 71 13.55 5.07 -1.47
C LEU A 71 13.09 5.78 -0.19
N SER A 72 14.04 6.37 0.49
CA SER A 72 13.89 7.16 1.70
C SER A 72 14.83 8.36 1.57
N PRO A 73 14.44 9.57 1.76
CA PRO A 73 13.23 10.15 2.35
C PRO A 73 11.99 10.21 1.45
N LEU A 74 10.90 10.74 2.03
CA LEU A 74 9.55 10.74 1.45
C LEU A 74 9.44 11.38 0.05
N GLN A 75 10.02 12.56 -0.12
CA GLN A 75 9.94 13.32 -1.38
C GLN A 75 10.81 12.71 -2.47
N ASP A 76 11.88 12.00 -2.12
CA ASP A 76 12.72 11.29 -3.08
C ASP A 76 11.94 10.17 -3.76
N ALA A 77 11.03 9.51 -3.05
CA ALA A 77 10.19 8.47 -3.61
C ALA A 77 9.26 8.99 -4.73
N LEU A 78 8.76 10.24 -4.64
CA LEU A 78 8.01 10.87 -5.73
C LEU A 78 8.94 11.32 -6.86
N LEU A 79 10.06 11.97 -6.51
CA LEU A 79 11.03 12.47 -7.47
C LEU A 79 11.57 11.32 -8.35
N GLU A 80 11.91 10.17 -7.76
CA GLU A 80 12.39 9.01 -8.54
C GLU A 80 11.31 8.47 -9.49
N ARG A 81 10.03 8.48 -9.10
CA ARG A 81 8.93 8.12 -10.03
C ARG A 81 8.87 9.06 -11.24
N ILE A 82 9.02 10.37 -11.00
CA ILE A 82 9.04 11.39 -12.05
C ILE A 82 10.26 11.17 -12.97
N LYS A 83 11.46 10.98 -12.39
CA LYS A 83 12.70 10.82 -13.14
C LYS A 83 12.75 9.52 -13.93
N LEU A 84 12.18 8.47 -13.43
CA LEU A 84 11.98 7.23 -14.18
C LEU A 84 11.01 7.44 -15.35
N ALA A 85 9.89 8.15 -15.13
CA ALA A 85 8.97 8.50 -16.21
C ALA A 85 9.65 9.35 -17.29
N ASP A 86 10.46 10.34 -16.91
CA ASP A 86 11.19 11.21 -17.84
C ASP A 86 12.15 10.42 -18.76
N GLN A 87 12.72 9.32 -18.27
CA GLN A 87 13.69 8.48 -19.00
C GLN A 87 13.03 7.30 -19.73
N ALA A 88 11.76 7.06 -19.53
CA ALA A 88 11.02 5.99 -20.20
C ALA A 88 10.95 6.21 -21.72
N VAL A 89 11.14 5.12 -22.49
CA VAL A 89 11.00 5.13 -23.95
C VAL A 89 10.06 4.04 -24.46
N GLY A 90 9.81 2.98 -23.70
CA GLY A 90 8.97 1.84 -24.06
C GLY A 90 7.63 1.84 -23.34
N THR A 91 7.65 1.46 -22.08
CA THR A 91 6.42 1.22 -21.30
C THR A 91 6.49 1.79 -19.89
N ILE A 92 5.36 2.28 -19.39
CA ILE A 92 5.14 2.55 -17.97
C ILE A 92 3.92 1.75 -17.51
N GLU A 93 4.10 0.95 -16.47
CA GLU A 93 3.06 0.15 -15.83
C GLU A 93 2.90 0.63 -14.39
N ALA A 94 1.76 1.22 -14.06
CA ALA A 94 1.48 1.79 -12.75
C ALA A 94 0.23 1.15 -12.15
N GLN A 95 0.33 0.62 -10.94
CA GLN A 95 -0.77 -0.01 -10.20
C GLN A 95 -0.87 0.62 -8.83
N TYR A 96 -2.02 1.22 -8.50
CA TYR A 96 -2.23 1.89 -7.22
C TYR A 96 -3.64 1.68 -6.68
N TYR A 97 -3.73 1.61 -5.35
CA TYR A 97 -5.01 1.63 -4.63
C TYR A 97 -5.62 3.03 -4.64
N MET A 98 -4.81 4.06 -4.35
CA MET A 98 -5.22 5.46 -4.35
C MET A 98 -4.29 6.29 -5.24
N LEU A 99 -4.89 7.17 -6.00
CA LEU A 99 -4.25 8.21 -6.80
C LEU A 99 -5.05 9.49 -6.58
N ASN A 100 -4.68 10.26 -5.56
CA ASN A 100 -5.47 11.39 -5.07
C ASN A 100 -5.58 12.53 -6.09
N ASP A 101 -6.64 13.32 -6.02
CA ASP A 101 -6.75 14.59 -6.76
C ASP A 101 -6.12 15.74 -5.97
N ASP A 102 -4.83 15.60 -5.70
CA ASP A 102 -4.01 16.56 -4.98
C ASP A 102 -2.71 16.88 -5.75
N GLU A 103 -1.78 17.57 -5.13
CA GLU A 103 -0.53 17.97 -5.78
C GLU A 103 0.29 16.77 -6.23
N ALA A 104 0.45 15.75 -5.38
CA ALA A 104 1.20 14.54 -5.71
C ALA A 104 0.57 13.78 -6.89
N GLY A 105 -0.76 13.62 -6.87
CA GLY A 105 -1.51 13.01 -7.97
C GLY A 105 -1.40 13.80 -9.27
N ASN A 106 -1.49 15.11 -9.21
CA ASN A 106 -1.37 15.98 -10.36
C ASN A 106 0.04 15.93 -10.96
N ILE A 107 1.07 15.96 -10.12
CA ILE A 107 2.47 15.84 -10.55
C ILE A 107 2.71 14.49 -11.22
N PHE A 108 2.24 13.41 -10.61
CA PHE A 108 2.40 12.06 -11.14
C PHE A 108 1.69 11.89 -12.49
N LEU A 109 0.41 12.31 -12.60
CA LEU A 109 -0.33 12.26 -13.85
C LEU A 109 0.28 13.13 -14.94
N GLN A 110 0.85 14.30 -14.61
CA GLN A 110 1.56 15.13 -15.58
C GLN A 110 2.81 14.42 -16.10
N ALA A 111 3.60 13.78 -15.23
CA ALA A 111 4.79 13.03 -15.65
C ALA A 111 4.43 11.86 -16.59
N LEU A 112 3.34 11.11 -16.29
CA LEU A 112 2.83 10.06 -17.18
C LEU A 112 2.33 10.63 -18.52
N THR A 113 1.64 11.77 -18.48
CA THR A 113 1.18 12.43 -19.71
C THR A 113 2.33 12.91 -20.59
N ASP A 114 3.38 13.45 -20.00
CA ASP A 114 4.56 13.88 -20.73
C ASP A 114 5.34 12.68 -21.31
N ALA A 115 5.36 11.55 -20.62
CA ALA A 115 5.85 10.29 -21.19
C ALA A 115 4.98 9.82 -22.37
N ALA A 116 3.65 9.89 -22.24
CA ALA A 116 2.73 9.54 -23.33
C ALA A 116 2.94 10.42 -24.57
N LYS A 117 3.16 11.73 -24.41
CA LYS A 117 3.49 12.66 -25.51
C LYS A 117 4.77 12.25 -26.25
N ARG A 118 5.73 11.61 -25.56
CA ARG A 118 6.96 11.07 -26.18
C ARG A 118 6.74 9.74 -26.89
N GLY A 119 5.55 9.16 -26.82
CA GLY A 119 5.21 7.88 -27.43
C GLY A 119 5.33 6.67 -26.52
N VAL A 120 5.62 6.86 -25.22
CA VAL A 120 5.69 5.79 -24.23
C VAL A 120 4.29 5.17 -24.03
N GLN A 121 4.21 3.84 -23.99
CA GLN A 121 2.97 3.11 -23.71
C GLN A 121 2.68 3.14 -22.22
N ILE A 122 1.58 3.78 -21.81
CA ILE A 122 1.17 3.89 -20.42
C ILE A 122 0.04 2.93 -20.13
N ARG A 123 0.19 2.11 -19.09
CA ARG A 123 -0.89 1.28 -18.52
C ARG A 123 -1.07 1.63 -17.05
N LEU A 124 -2.15 2.33 -16.73
CA LEU A 124 -2.49 2.73 -15.39
C LEU A 124 -3.66 1.89 -14.86
N LEU A 125 -3.40 1.10 -13.84
CA LEU A 125 -4.40 0.29 -13.13
C LEU A 125 -4.69 0.91 -11.76
N ILE A 126 -5.93 1.30 -11.53
CA ILE A 126 -6.37 1.96 -10.31
C ILE A 126 -7.55 1.21 -9.69
N ASP A 127 -7.64 1.21 -8.35
CA ASP A 127 -8.86 0.76 -7.68
C ASP A 127 -9.98 1.80 -7.83
N ASP A 128 -11.22 1.33 -7.85
CA ASP A 128 -12.39 2.20 -8.06
C ASP A 128 -12.65 3.24 -6.95
N ILE A 129 -11.98 3.10 -5.81
CA ILE A 129 -12.29 3.94 -4.64
C ILE A 129 -12.06 5.43 -4.92
N ASP A 130 -11.08 5.74 -5.76
CA ASP A 130 -10.58 7.11 -5.97
C ASP A 130 -10.86 7.68 -7.38
N VAL A 131 -11.35 6.85 -8.30
CA VAL A 131 -11.53 7.24 -9.71
C VAL A 131 -12.77 8.07 -9.94
N ILE A 132 -13.82 7.84 -9.18
CA ILE A 132 -15.20 8.27 -9.51
C ILE A 132 -15.40 9.77 -9.68
N GLN A 133 -14.59 10.58 -9.00
CA GLN A 133 -14.75 12.05 -9.07
C GLN A 133 -14.03 12.68 -10.27
N ARG A 134 -13.26 11.88 -11.03
CA ARG A 134 -12.42 12.31 -12.15
C ARG A 134 -12.50 11.38 -13.36
N GLU A 135 -13.51 10.54 -13.43
CA GLU A 135 -13.68 9.60 -14.55
C GLU A 135 -13.70 10.32 -15.88
N ASP A 136 -14.47 11.39 -15.97
CA ASP A 136 -14.70 12.16 -17.17
C ASP A 136 -13.42 12.78 -17.74
N VAL A 137 -12.59 13.40 -16.90
CA VAL A 137 -11.30 13.97 -17.33
C VAL A 137 -10.27 12.87 -17.63
N LEU A 138 -10.31 11.73 -16.93
CA LEU A 138 -9.43 10.60 -17.22
C LEU A 138 -9.83 9.89 -18.52
N ILE A 139 -11.13 9.77 -18.83
CA ILE A 139 -11.60 9.28 -20.13
C ILE A 139 -11.10 10.22 -21.25
N ARG A 140 -11.23 11.53 -21.06
CA ARG A 140 -10.77 12.50 -22.05
C ARG A 140 -9.25 12.45 -22.25
N LEU A 141 -8.48 12.17 -21.19
CA LEU A 141 -7.02 11.97 -21.27
C LEU A 141 -6.67 10.77 -22.15
N VAL A 142 -7.38 9.65 -21.99
CA VAL A 142 -7.18 8.44 -22.81
C VAL A 142 -7.59 8.68 -24.27
N ASP A 143 -8.62 9.49 -24.51
CA ASP A 143 -9.01 9.91 -25.88
C ASP A 143 -7.93 10.78 -26.54
N GLU A 144 -7.29 11.67 -25.77
CA GLU A 144 -6.19 12.52 -26.26
C GLU A 144 -4.92 11.72 -26.60
N PHE A 145 -4.63 10.67 -25.80
CA PHE A 145 -3.42 9.85 -25.93
C PHE A 145 -3.75 8.37 -26.13
N PRO A 146 -3.82 7.85 -27.38
CA PRO A 146 -4.14 6.45 -27.66
C PRO A 146 -3.14 5.43 -27.05
N ASN A 147 -1.95 5.88 -26.69
CA ASN A 147 -0.91 5.11 -26.00
C ASN A 147 -1.01 5.21 -24.47
N PHE A 148 -2.03 5.88 -23.92
CA PHE A 148 -2.35 5.94 -22.50
C PHE A 148 -3.62 5.12 -22.25
N GLN A 149 -3.52 4.05 -21.50
CA GLN A 149 -4.64 3.16 -21.16
C GLN A 149 -4.88 3.19 -19.65
N ILE A 150 -6.15 3.28 -19.24
CA ILE A 150 -6.56 3.23 -17.84
C ILE A 150 -7.57 2.11 -17.66
N ARG A 151 -7.30 1.22 -16.71
CA ARG A 151 -8.25 0.22 -16.24
C ARG A 151 -8.55 0.42 -14.77
N VAL A 152 -9.81 0.16 -14.40
CA VAL A 152 -10.31 0.32 -13.03
C VAL A 152 -10.64 -1.05 -12.47
N PHE A 153 -10.06 -1.38 -11.32
CA PHE A 153 -10.29 -2.66 -10.66
C PHE A 153 -11.56 -2.61 -9.81
N ASN A 154 -12.36 -3.68 -9.92
CA ASN A 154 -13.58 -3.91 -9.14
C ASN A 154 -14.55 -2.70 -9.12
N PRO A 155 -14.89 -2.11 -10.28
CA PRO A 155 -15.72 -0.92 -10.33
C PRO A 155 -17.13 -1.16 -9.84
N ALA A 156 -17.71 -0.14 -9.21
CA ALA A 156 -19.14 -0.06 -8.98
C ALA A 156 -19.86 0.19 -10.31
N TRP A 157 -21.01 -0.41 -10.52
CA TRP A 157 -21.74 -0.38 -11.80
C TRP A 157 -22.74 0.79 -11.88
N LEU A 158 -23.35 1.10 -10.72
CA LEU A 158 -24.29 2.21 -10.62
C LEU A 158 -23.55 3.47 -10.21
N ARG A 159 -22.84 4.10 -11.16
CA ARG A 159 -21.97 5.26 -10.89
C ARG A 159 -22.72 6.43 -10.26
N LEU A 160 -23.95 6.69 -10.71
CA LEU A 160 -24.79 7.79 -10.20
C LEU A 160 -25.46 7.48 -8.85
N ILE A 161 -25.69 6.20 -8.52
CA ILE A 161 -26.45 5.77 -7.34
C ILE A 161 -25.68 4.65 -6.61
N ARG A 162 -24.55 4.98 -6.00
CA ARG A 162 -23.68 4.00 -5.32
C ARG A 162 -24.29 3.42 -4.06
N LYS A 163 -25.05 4.20 -3.29
CA LYS A 163 -25.54 3.76 -1.97
C LYS A 163 -26.39 2.48 -2.03
N PRO A 164 -27.38 2.33 -2.93
CA PRO A 164 -28.11 1.09 -3.09
C PRO A 164 -27.21 -0.08 -3.56
N GLU A 165 -26.30 0.17 -4.49
CA GLU A 165 -25.38 -0.88 -4.96
C GLU A 165 -24.44 -1.34 -3.84
N PHE A 166 -23.93 -0.41 -3.03
CA PHE A 166 -23.10 -0.71 -1.89
C PHE A 166 -23.82 -1.60 -0.88
N LEU A 167 -25.09 -1.34 -0.58
CA LEU A 167 -25.89 -2.18 0.33
C LEU A 167 -26.05 -3.61 -0.18
N VAL A 168 -26.32 -3.77 -1.49
CA VAL A 168 -26.59 -5.07 -2.10
C VAL A 168 -25.29 -5.85 -2.37
N ARG A 169 -24.23 -5.16 -2.78
CA ARG A 169 -22.93 -5.74 -3.19
C ARG A 169 -21.81 -5.47 -2.18
N PHE A 170 -22.14 -5.08 -0.95
CA PHE A 170 -21.18 -4.75 0.10
C PHE A 170 -20.06 -5.77 0.24
N PRO A 171 -20.33 -7.11 0.27
CA PRO A 171 -19.25 -8.09 0.44
C PRO A 171 -18.20 -8.06 -0.69
N ARG A 172 -18.58 -7.61 -1.90
CA ARG A 172 -17.66 -7.44 -3.03
C ARG A 172 -17.06 -6.03 -3.06
N LEU A 173 -17.89 -4.99 -2.97
CA LEU A 173 -17.46 -3.61 -3.09
C LEU A 173 -16.58 -3.13 -1.92
N SER A 174 -16.64 -3.82 -0.77
CA SER A 174 -15.72 -3.56 0.34
C SER A 174 -14.32 -4.14 0.13
N ARG A 175 -14.11 -5.01 -0.87
CA ARG A 175 -12.83 -5.66 -1.17
C ARG A 175 -12.10 -4.91 -2.26
N ARG A 176 -10.84 -4.60 -2.04
CA ARG A 176 -10.07 -3.66 -2.85
C ARG A 176 -8.74 -4.25 -3.31
N MET A 177 -8.24 -3.72 -4.40
CA MET A 177 -6.87 -3.94 -4.83
C MET A 177 -5.95 -3.02 -4.04
N HIS A 178 -5.21 -3.57 -3.09
CA HIS A 178 -4.29 -2.78 -2.27
C HIS A 178 -2.84 -2.88 -2.74
N ASN A 179 -2.61 -3.50 -3.90
CA ASN A 179 -1.33 -3.64 -4.56
C ASN A 179 -0.79 -2.29 -5.02
N LYS A 180 0.54 -2.11 -4.95
CA LYS A 180 1.23 -0.89 -5.39
C LYS A 180 2.51 -1.26 -6.09
N SER A 181 2.57 -0.97 -7.39
CA SER A 181 3.77 -1.15 -8.21
C SER A 181 3.90 -0.06 -9.27
N TYR A 182 5.12 0.23 -9.64
CA TYR A 182 5.45 1.18 -10.70
C TYR A 182 6.65 0.68 -11.47
N THR A 183 6.43 0.24 -12.70
CA THR A 183 7.45 -0.42 -13.55
C THR A 183 7.70 0.37 -14.81
N ILE A 184 8.98 0.58 -15.13
CA ILE A 184 9.45 1.38 -16.27
C ILE A 184 10.28 0.52 -17.21
N ASP A 185 9.89 0.48 -18.48
CA ASP A 185 10.58 -0.21 -19.58
C ASP A 185 10.88 -1.70 -19.31
N GLY A 186 10.25 -2.29 -18.27
CA GLY A 186 10.56 -3.63 -17.79
C GLY A 186 11.96 -3.75 -17.15
N ILE A 187 12.58 -2.64 -16.76
CA ILE A 187 13.95 -2.57 -16.24
C ILE A 187 13.95 -2.26 -14.75
N PHE A 188 13.18 -1.25 -14.34
CA PHE A 188 13.05 -0.83 -12.96
C PHE A 188 11.62 -1.00 -12.48
N SER A 189 11.47 -1.40 -11.21
CA SER A 189 10.18 -1.41 -10.51
C SER A 189 10.31 -0.78 -9.13
N ILE A 190 9.30 -0.02 -8.71
CA ILE A 190 9.13 0.44 -7.34
C ILE A 190 7.98 -0.35 -6.74
N ILE A 191 8.24 -1.00 -5.59
CA ILE A 191 7.24 -1.69 -4.78
C ILE A 191 7.31 -1.14 -3.34
N GLY A 192 6.16 -1.02 -2.70
CA GLY A 192 6.11 -0.60 -1.30
C GLY A 192 4.70 -0.39 -0.79
N GLY A 193 4.57 0.42 0.24
CA GLY A 193 3.29 0.74 0.88
C GLY A 193 2.65 2.04 0.38
N ARG A 194 3.41 2.94 -0.30
CA ARG A 194 2.92 4.27 -0.68
C ARG A 194 1.89 4.22 -1.81
N ASN A 195 0.78 4.92 -1.61
CA ASN A 195 -0.09 5.37 -2.69
C ASN A 195 0.44 6.68 -3.30
N ILE A 196 -0.32 7.27 -4.21
CA ILE A 196 -0.01 8.59 -4.78
C ILE A 196 -0.95 9.62 -4.14
N GLY A 197 -0.41 10.39 -3.21
CA GLY A 197 -1.11 11.44 -2.45
C GLY A 197 -0.13 12.25 -1.62
N ASN A 198 -0.50 13.49 -1.27
CA ASN A 198 0.37 14.45 -0.56
C ASN A 198 0.94 13.89 0.74
N GLU A 199 0.14 13.15 1.49
CA GLU A 199 0.49 12.54 2.76
C GLU A 199 1.60 11.50 2.66
N TYR A 200 1.79 10.90 1.48
CA TYR A 200 2.85 9.90 1.23
C TYR A 200 4.19 10.53 0.85
N PHE A 201 4.21 11.81 0.46
CA PHE A 201 5.38 12.48 -0.09
C PHE A 201 5.70 13.83 0.58
N ASP A 202 5.04 14.15 1.67
CA ASP A 202 5.23 15.39 2.46
C ASP A 202 5.11 16.68 1.63
N LEU A 203 4.07 16.77 0.79
CA LEU A 203 3.86 17.96 -0.05
C LEU A 203 3.03 19.05 0.61
N LYS A 204 2.18 18.73 1.59
CA LYS A 204 1.28 19.68 2.27
C LYS A 204 1.18 19.52 3.79
N HIS A 205 2.18 19.15 4.44
CA HIS A 205 2.41 19.31 5.89
C HIS A 205 1.27 19.09 6.92
N GLU A 206 0.07 18.62 6.59
CA GLU A 206 -0.98 18.36 7.60
C GLU A 206 -0.90 16.96 8.19
N LEU A 207 -0.67 15.97 7.34
CA LEU A 207 -0.51 14.56 7.69
C LEU A 207 0.62 13.99 6.81
N THR A 208 1.59 13.33 7.42
CA THR A 208 2.70 12.71 6.69
C THR A 208 2.87 11.28 7.14
N PHE A 209 2.93 10.35 6.19
CA PHE A 209 3.04 8.92 6.44
C PHE A 209 4.49 8.43 6.39
N ALA A 210 4.93 7.75 7.47
CA ALA A 210 6.12 6.92 7.43
C ALA A 210 5.83 5.62 6.68
N ASP A 211 6.51 5.38 5.56
CA ASP A 211 6.30 4.19 4.75
C ASP A 211 7.59 3.75 4.04
N PHE A 212 7.63 2.49 3.58
CA PHE A 212 8.75 1.93 2.85
C PHE A 212 8.41 1.72 1.38
N ASP A 213 9.29 2.22 0.50
CA ASP A 213 9.34 1.86 -0.91
C ASP A 213 10.76 1.41 -1.26
N ILE A 214 10.86 0.47 -2.18
CA ILE A 214 12.14 0.00 -2.71
C ILE A 214 12.12 0.06 -4.23
N LEU A 215 13.19 0.62 -4.77
CA LEU A 215 13.52 0.56 -6.19
C LEU A 215 14.24 -0.76 -6.47
N PHE A 216 13.79 -1.50 -7.44
CA PHE A 216 14.37 -2.76 -7.87
C PHE A 216 14.74 -2.72 -9.36
N ALA A 217 15.79 -3.46 -9.73
CA ALA A 217 16.11 -3.78 -11.12
C ALA A 217 16.60 -5.22 -11.24
N GLY A 218 16.40 -5.86 -12.39
CA GLY A 218 16.82 -7.24 -12.63
C GLY A 218 15.66 -8.24 -12.69
N PRO A 219 15.90 -9.53 -12.40
CA PRO A 219 14.93 -10.61 -12.64
C PRO A 219 13.57 -10.42 -11.99
N MET A 220 13.52 -9.88 -10.76
CA MET A 220 12.27 -9.70 -10.03
C MET A 220 11.30 -8.74 -10.74
N VAL A 221 11.80 -7.84 -11.60
CA VAL A 221 10.94 -6.92 -12.36
C VAL A 221 9.98 -7.69 -13.26
N GLN A 222 10.39 -8.85 -13.79
CA GLN A 222 9.51 -9.70 -14.60
C GLN A 222 8.40 -10.35 -13.76
N GLU A 223 8.65 -10.64 -12.50
CA GLU A 223 7.62 -11.14 -11.58
C GLU A 223 6.58 -10.05 -11.27
N VAL A 224 7.03 -8.79 -11.07
CA VAL A 224 6.12 -7.64 -10.91
C VAL A 224 5.27 -7.42 -12.15
N ARG A 225 5.85 -7.53 -13.34
CA ARG A 225 5.10 -7.41 -14.60
C ARG A 225 4.09 -8.54 -14.76
N THR A 226 4.45 -9.75 -14.37
CA THR A 226 3.53 -10.89 -14.38
C THR A 226 2.37 -10.67 -13.42
N GLU A 227 2.63 -10.12 -12.22
CA GLU A 227 1.61 -9.71 -11.27
C GLU A 227 0.70 -8.64 -11.89
N PHE A 228 1.26 -7.55 -12.41
CA PHE A 228 0.51 -6.47 -13.06
C PHE A 228 -0.38 -6.99 -14.20
N ASP A 229 0.14 -7.82 -15.08
CA ASP A 229 -0.60 -8.42 -16.21
C ASP A 229 -1.73 -9.34 -15.72
N THR A 230 -1.48 -10.11 -14.64
CA THR A 230 -2.51 -10.94 -13.99
C THR A 230 -3.71 -10.11 -13.56
N TYR A 231 -3.48 -8.92 -13.03
CA TYR A 231 -4.55 -7.99 -12.65
C TYR A 231 -5.13 -7.27 -13.86
N TRP A 232 -4.28 -6.73 -14.73
CA TRP A 232 -4.70 -5.96 -15.90
C TRP A 232 -5.65 -6.72 -16.80
N TYR A 233 -5.37 -8.00 -17.04
CA TYR A 233 -6.19 -8.85 -17.87
C TYR A 233 -7.24 -9.66 -17.09
N SER A 234 -7.35 -9.46 -15.78
CA SER A 234 -8.41 -10.11 -15.00
C SER A 234 -9.79 -9.62 -15.43
N GLY A 235 -10.78 -10.49 -15.36
CA GLY A 235 -12.17 -10.08 -15.58
C GLY A 235 -12.77 -9.17 -14.48
N LEU A 236 -11.94 -8.68 -13.57
CA LEU A 236 -12.32 -7.77 -12.49
C LEU A 236 -11.94 -6.31 -12.80
N CYS A 237 -11.18 -6.11 -13.88
CA CYS A 237 -10.83 -4.79 -14.39
C CYS A 237 -11.77 -4.41 -15.54
N SER A 238 -12.13 -3.14 -15.57
CA SER A 238 -12.92 -2.55 -16.66
C SER A 238 -12.11 -1.42 -17.30
N ASP A 239 -12.23 -1.29 -18.62
CA ASP A 239 -11.72 -0.12 -19.31
C ASP A 239 -12.47 1.13 -18.83
N ILE A 240 -11.76 2.23 -18.64
CA ILE A 240 -12.34 3.45 -18.09
C ILE A 240 -13.48 3.99 -18.95
N HIS A 241 -13.44 3.83 -20.28
CA HIS A 241 -14.50 4.24 -21.20
C HIS A 241 -15.85 3.54 -20.94
N THR A 242 -15.82 2.37 -20.26
CA THR A 242 -17.05 1.64 -19.92
C THR A 242 -17.75 2.16 -18.66
N LEU A 243 -17.12 3.11 -17.95
CA LEU A 243 -17.58 3.56 -16.64
C LEU A 243 -18.33 4.88 -16.67
N GLY A 244 -18.07 5.76 -17.65
CA GLY A 244 -18.64 7.09 -17.69
C GLY A 244 -18.59 7.71 -19.09
N HIS A 245 -18.64 9.04 -19.11
CA HIS A 245 -18.55 9.86 -20.32
C HIS A 245 -17.38 10.82 -20.18
N ALA A 246 -16.74 11.15 -21.31
CA ALA A 246 -15.66 12.12 -21.37
C ALA A 246 -16.13 13.52 -20.94
N ALA A 247 -15.26 14.27 -20.26
CA ALA A 247 -15.47 15.66 -19.93
C ALA A 247 -15.60 16.51 -21.19
N ASP A 248 -16.32 17.64 -21.08
CA ASP A 248 -16.31 18.66 -22.12
C ASP A 248 -14.94 19.35 -22.24
N ASP A 249 -14.74 20.10 -23.32
CA ASP A 249 -13.45 20.69 -23.65
C ASP A 249 -13.00 21.73 -22.60
N GLU A 250 -13.94 22.49 -22.01
CA GLU A 250 -13.63 23.54 -21.02
C GLU A 250 -13.15 22.89 -19.69
N HIS A 251 -13.93 21.95 -19.14
CA HIS A 251 -13.55 21.23 -17.92
C HIS A 251 -12.24 20.48 -18.08
N TYR A 252 -12.05 19.81 -19.21
CA TYR A 252 -10.79 19.10 -19.47
C TYR A 252 -9.59 20.05 -19.59
N ALA A 253 -9.74 21.20 -20.28
CA ALA A 253 -8.68 22.18 -20.40
C ALA A 253 -8.28 22.78 -19.04
N GLU A 254 -9.24 23.08 -18.18
CA GLU A 254 -9.00 23.52 -16.81
C GLU A 254 -8.21 22.47 -16.01
N TRP A 255 -8.66 21.22 -16.06
CA TRP A 255 -7.98 20.13 -15.38
C TRP A 255 -6.54 19.91 -15.91
N ARG A 256 -6.33 19.93 -17.23
CA ARG A 256 -5.00 19.85 -17.86
C ARG A 256 -4.08 21.00 -17.44
N ASN A 257 -4.62 22.22 -17.36
CA ASN A 257 -3.89 23.37 -16.86
C ASN A 257 -3.49 23.20 -15.38
N LYS A 258 -4.39 22.68 -14.54
CA LYS A 258 -4.11 22.34 -13.14
C LYS A 258 -2.91 21.38 -13.03
N LEU A 259 -2.89 20.27 -13.80
CA LEU A 259 -1.77 19.32 -13.81
C LEU A 259 -0.44 20.03 -14.14
N SER A 260 -0.39 20.74 -15.25
CA SER A 260 0.84 21.37 -15.75
C SER A 260 1.34 22.49 -14.82
N THR A 261 0.44 23.28 -14.26
CA THR A 261 0.78 24.36 -13.32
C THR A 261 1.32 23.78 -12.00
N THR A 262 0.67 22.76 -11.47
CA THR A 262 1.13 22.08 -10.24
C THR A 262 2.51 21.45 -10.47
N TYR A 263 2.71 20.76 -11.58
CA TYR A 263 4.01 20.17 -11.94
C TYR A 263 5.11 21.23 -12.01
N ALA A 264 4.87 22.33 -12.74
CA ALA A 264 5.83 23.41 -12.88
C ALA A 264 6.17 24.09 -11.54
N GLN A 265 5.21 24.20 -10.66
CA GLN A 265 5.40 24.80 -9.33
C GLN A 265 6.22 23.91 -8.39
N TYR A 266 5.92 22.62 -8.34
CA TYR A 266 6.51 21.72 -7.34
C TYR A 266 7.79 21.01 -7.79
N LEU A 267 7.99 20.79 -9.09
CA LEU A 267 9.20 20.12 -9.58
C LEU A 267 10.52 20.79 -9.12
N PRO A 268 10.67 22.12 -9.17
CA PRO A 268 11.87 22.78 -8.65
C PRO A 268 12.08 22.58 -7.14
N ILE A 269 10.97 22.48 -6.37
CA ILE A 269 11.00 22.23 -4.92
C ILE A 269 11.47 20.81 -4.64
N LEU A 270 10.93 19.83 -5.38
CA LEU A 270 11.31 18.43 -5.27
C LEU A 270 12.77 18.18 -5.67
N MET A 271 13.32 18.99 -6.59
CA MET A 271 14.70 18.87 -7.08
C MET A 271 15.72 19.59 -6.20
N LYS A 272 15.26 20.48 -5.32
CA LYS A 272 16.17 21.33 -4.53
C LYS A 272 16.92 20.50 -3.49
N ASP A 273 18.25 20.64 -3.49
CA ASP A 273 19.18 20.05 -2.51
C ASP A 273 19.04 18.52 -2.35
N ARG A 274 18.62 17.81 -3.42
CA ARG A 274 18.43 16.36 -3.40
C ARG A 274 19.28 15.67 -4.43
N ASP A 275 20.03 14.69 -3.96
CA ASP A 275 20.71 13.71 -4.80
C ASP A 275 19.66 12.71 -5.32
N GLN A 276 19.54 12.65 -6.65
CA GLN A 276 18.65 11.66 -7.28
C GLN A 276 19.31 10.29 -7.17
N VAL A 277 18.52 9.28 -6.78
CA VAL A 277 19.03 7.93 -6.51
C VAL A 277 19.72 7.32 -7.73
N LEU A 278 19.09 7.35 -8.90
CA LEU A 278 19.66 6.76 -10.11
C LEU A 278 20.97 7.45 -10.56
N PRO A 279 21.08 8.77 -10.63
CA PRO A 279 22.37 9.43 -10.89
C PRO A 279 23.43 9.14 -9.83
N ALA A 280 23.09 9.10 -8.55
CA ALA A 280 24.02 8.80 -7.46
C ALA A 280 24.55 7.36 -7.53
N LEU A 281 23.68 6.38 -7.82
CA LEU A 281 24.07 5.00 -8.11
C LEU A 281 25.05 4.93 -9.29
N LYS A 282 24.74 5.66 -10.37
CA LYS A 282 25.61 5.69 -11.57
C LYS A 282 26.99 6.28 -11.30
N ARG A 283 27.08 7.32 -10.45
CA ARG A 283 28.37 7.93 -10.05
C ARG A 283 29.11 7.13 -8.98
N GLY A 284 28.49 6.07 -8.43
CA GLY A 284 29.05 5.28 -7.33
C GLY A 284 29.07 6.01 -5.98
N GLU A 285 28.30 7.08 -5.83
CA GLU A 285 28.16 7.86 -4.59
C GLU A 285 27.38 7.10 -3.53
N ILE A 286 26.41 6.29 -3.97
CA ILE A 286 25.69 5.31 -3.17
C ILE A 286 25.85 3.92 -3.80
N GLN A 287 25.79 2.89 -2.96
CA GLN A 287 25.93 1.51 -3.43
C GLN A 287 24.58 0.81 -3.39
N PRO A 288 24.21 0.09 -4.46
CA PRO A 288 23.03 -0.74 -4.44
C PRO A 288 23.27 -2.02 -3.63
N TYR A 289 22.18 -2.61 -3.17
CA TYR A 289 22.16 -3.95 -2.60
C TYR A 289 21.75 -4.96 -3.67
N TYR A 290 22.14 -6.23 -3.49
CA TYR A 290 21.74 -7.33 -4.37
C TYR A 290 21.18 -8.49 -3.57
N ALA A 291 20.05 -9.03 -4.02
CA ALA A 291 19.42 -10.19 -3.40
C ALA A 291 18.61 -11.00 -4.40
N VAL A 292 18.40 -12.28 -4.11
CA VAL A 292 17.32 -13.03 -4.73
C VAL A 292 16.01 -12.54 -4.11
N VAL A 293 15.13 -11.99 -4.93
CA VAL A 293 13.86 -11.39 -4.50
C VAL A 293 12.71 -12.25 -4.99
N LYS A 294 11.80 -12.61 -4.09
CA LYS A 294 10.53 -13.26 -4.41
C LYS A 294 9.41 -12.23 -4.33
N VAL A 295 8.72 -12.00 -5.43
CA VAL A 295 7.48 -11.21 -5.44
C VAL A 295 6.33 -12.12 -5.03
N ILE A 296 5.57 -11.71 -4.04
CA ILE A 296 4.38 -12.42 -3.59
C ILE A 296 3.16 -11.51 -3.73
N TYR A 297 2.05 -12.08 -4.16
CA TYR A 297 0.81 -11.35 -4.35
C TYR A 297 -0.41 -12.27 -4.28
N ASP A 298 -1.55 -11.71 -3.89
CA ASP A 298 -2.83 -12.43 -3.95
C ASP A 298 -3.36 -12.45 -5.38
N SER A 299 -4.07 -13.53 -5.73
CA SER A 299 -4.83 -13.57 -6.99
C SER A 299 -5.93 -12.48 -6.98
N PRO A 300 -6.19 -11.80 -8.11
CA PRO A 300 -7.32 -10.89 -8.21
C PRO A 300 -8.65 -11.56 -7.84
N ASP A 301 -8.79 -12.87 -8.07
CA ASP A 301 -9.99 -13.65 -7.72
C ASP A 301 -10.22 -13.77 -6.20
N LYS A 302 -9.26 -13.40 -5.34
CA LYS A 302 -9.43 -13.38 -3.88
C LYS A 302 -10.67 -12.58 -3.47
N ILE A 303 -10.99 -11.48 -4.18
CA ILE A 303 -12.18 -10.68 -3.89
C ILE A 303 -13.51 -11.43 -4.18
N LEU A 304 -13.47 -12.56 -4.86
CA LEU A 304 -14.63 -13.42 -5.14
C LEU A 304 -14.77 -14.58 -4.15
N THR A 305 -13.73 -14.86 -3.36
CA THR A 305 -13.73 -15.99 -2.43
C THR A 305 -14.63 -15.75 -1.21
N SER A 306 -14.98 -16.83 -0.51
CA SER A 306 -15.76 -16.73 0.72
C SER A 306 -14.93 -16.18 1.86
N VAL A 307 -15.48 -15.26 2.66
CA VAL A 307 -14.86 -14.77 3.91
C VAL A 307 -14.63 -15.86 4.94
N PHE A 308 -15.38 -16.96 4.85
CA PHE A 308 -15.26 -18.10 5.76
C PHE A 308 -14.18 -19.11 5.34
N LYS A 309 -13.69 -18.99 4.10
CA LYS A 309 -12.57 -19.80 3.57
C LYS A 309 -11.69 -18.86 2.74
N PRO A 310 -10.97 -17.95 3.38
CA PRO A 310 -10.08 -17.05 2.67
C PRO A 310 -8.97 -17.88 2.01
N ASP A 311 -8.74 -17.63 0.74
CA ASP A 311 -7.59 -18.13 0.00
C ASP A 311 -6.64 -16.94 -0.21
N SER A 312 -5.74 -16.75 0.74
CA SER A 312 -4.76 -15.66 0.70
C SER A 312 -3.36 -16.26 0.60
N LEU A 313 -2.80 -16.19 -0.59
CA LEU A 313 -1.42 -16.56 -0.83
C LEU A 313 -0.48 -15.68 0.01
N MET A 314 -0.77 -14.37 0.07
CA MET A 314 -0.02 -13.40 0.87
C MET A 314 0.05 -13.81 2.34
N LEU A 315 -1.08 -14.13 2.98
CA LEU A 315 -1.09 -14.54 4.38
C LEU A 315 -0.23 -15.77 4.62
N ASN A 316 -0.34 -16.79 3.76
CA ASN A 316 0.42 -18.03 3.86
C ASN A 316 1.94 -17.80 3.72
N GLU A 317 2.35 -16.98 2.76
CA GLU A 317 3.76 -16.65 2.52
C GLU A 317 4.33 -15.80 3.67
N VAL A 318 3.58 -14.79 4.12
CA VAL A 318 3.97 -13.94 5.26
C VAL A 318 4.12 -14.78 6.54
N GLU A 319 3.16 -15.64 6.84
CA GLU A 319 3.25 -16.55 7.99
C GLU A 319 4.39 -17.55 7.85
N GLY A 320 4.64 -18.05 6.64
CA GLY A 320 5.78 -18.92 6.35
C GLY A 320 7.09 -18.25 6.69
N VAL A 321 7.30 -17.00 6.27
CA VAL A 321 8.53 -16.24 6.57
C VAL A 321 8.65 -15.91 8.06
N ILE A 322 7.59 -15.37 8.67
CA ILE A 322 7.54 -15.03 10.10
C ILE A 322 7.82 -16.31 10.95
N GLY A 323 7.25 -17.44 10.54
CA GLY A 323 7.43 -18.73 11.22
C GLY A 323 8.88 -19.22 11.28
N THR A 324 9.76 -18.74 10.36
CA THR A 324 11.19 -19.11 10.36
C THR A 324 12.01 -18.39 11.42
N ALA A 325 11.46 -17.38 12.11
CA ALA A 325 12.19 -16.61 13.12
C ALA A 325 12.75 -17.49 14.24
N GLN A 326 14.04 -17.31 14.55
CA GLN A 326 14.76 -18.02 15.61
C GLN A 326 15.20 -17.10 16.76
N GLN A 327 15.52 -15.85 16.46
CA GLN A 327 16.08 -14.91 17.43
C GLN A 327 15.19 -13.67 17.59
N GLU A 328 14.85 -13.01 16.48
CA GLU A 328 14.18 -11.72 16.49
C GLU A 328 13.15 -11.59 15.36
N LEU A 329 12.00 -10.98 15.69
CA LEU A 329 11.00 -10.54 14.74
C LEU A 329 10.67 -9.08 15.04
N LEU A 330 10.94 -8.19 14.10
CA LEU A 330 10.52 -6.80 14.13
C LEU A 330 9.39 -6.58 13.11
N ILE A 331 8.28 -6.03 13.56
CA ILE A 331 7.10 -5.73 12.74
C ILE A 331 6.83 -4.23 12.77
N CYS A 332 6.75 -3.60 11.60
CA CYS A 332 6.25 -2.25 11.40
C CYS A 332 4.92 -2.36 10.65
N ALA A 333 3.82 -2.05 11.30
CA ALA A 333 2.49 -2.19 10.73
C ALA A 333 1.61 -1.00 11.08
N ALA A 334 1.12 -0.30 10.06
CA ALA A 334 0.17 0.81 10.22
C ALA A 334 -1.05 0.37 11.04
N TYR A 335 -1.60 -0.78 10.67
CA TYR A 335 -2.71 -1.44 11.34
C TYR A 335 -2.25 -2.81 11.83
N PHE A 336 -2.35 -3.01 13.15
CA PHE A 336 -1.90 -4.24 13.79
C PHE A 336 -3.03 -4.90 14.57
N ILE A 337 -3.80 -5.74 13.89
CA ILE A 337 -4.92 -6.52 14.46
C ILE A 337 -4.64 -7.99 14.17
N PRO A 338 -3.81 -8.67 14.99
CA PRO A 338 -3.29 -10.01 14.66
C PRO A 338 -4.36 -11.11 14.68
N SER A 339 -5.60 -10.81 15.04
CA SER A 339 -6.67 -11.79 15.19
C SER A 339 -6.31 -12.93 16.16
N LYS A 340 -7.22 -13.88 16.39
CA LYS A 340 -6.92 -15.08 17.20
C LYS A 340 -5.83 -15.94 16.56
N HIS A 341 -5.79 -15.97 15.24
CA HIS A 341 -4.82 -16.79 14.49
C HIS A 341 -3.41 -16.20 14.60
N GLY A 342 -3.20 -14.93 14.30
CA GLY A 342 -1.90 -14.28 14.44
C GLY A 342 -1.41 -14.27 15.90
N MET A 343 -2.29 -14.10 16.89
CA MET A 343 -1.92 -14.25 18.31
C MET A 343 -1.36 -15.65 18.63
N LYS A 344 -1.88 -16.71 17.99
CA LYS A 344 -1.36 -18.07 18.13
C LYS A 344 0.03 -18.21 17.49
N VAL A 345 0.23 -17.62 16.32
CA VAL A 345 1.54 -17.59 15.63
C VAL A 345 2.58 -16.88 16.51
N LEU A 346 2.27 -15.66 16.98
CA LEU A 346 3.16 -14.88 17.83
C LEU A 346 3.48 -15.62 19.15
N LYS A 347 2.48 -16.29 19.74
CA LYS A 347 2.69 -17.10 20.94
C LYS A 347 3.68 -18.25 20.67
N GLY A 348 3.53 -18.96 19.56
CA GLY A 348 4.45 -20.04 19.17
C GLY A 348 5.91 -19.55 19.00
N LEU A 349 6.10 -18.35 18.46
CA LEU A 349 7.41 -17.70 18.37
C LEU A 349 7.97 -17.37 19.76
N ARG A 350 7.16 -16.78 20.63
CA ARG A 350 7.57 -16.45 22.00
C ARG A 350 7.90 -17.70 22.84
N ASP A 351 7.13 -18.78 22.68
CA ASP A 351 7.38 -20.06 23.34
C ASP A 351 8.74 -20.66 22.91
N ARG A 352 9.26 -20.32 21.70
CA ARG A 352 10.60 -20.66 21.22
C ARG A 352 11.69 -19.65 21.66
N GLY A 353 11.32 -18.60 22.40
CA GLY A 353 12.28 -17.59 22.87
C GLY A 353 12.54 -16.43 21.90
N VAL A 354 11.85 -16.36 20.76
CA VAL A 354 12.03 -15.28 19.77
C VAL A 354 11.66 -13.92 20.38
N LYS A 355 12.55 -12.94 20.29
CA LYS A 355 12.26 -11.55 20.66
C LYS A 355 11.31 -10.96 19.63
N ILE A 356 10.14 -10.52 20.04
CA ILE A 356 9.17 -9.87 19.14
C ILE A 356 9.04 -8.41 19.52
N THR A 357 9.21 -7.53 18.53
CA THR A 357 9.00 -6.08 18.65
C THR A 357 7.99 -5.63 17.59
N VAL A 358 7.02 -4.84 18.00
CA VAL A 358 5.98 -4.28 17.13
C VAL A 358 5.97 -2.77 17.27
N LEU A 359 6.06 -2.07 16.13
CA LEU A 359 5.81 -0.65 15.99
C LEU A 359 4.49 -0.48 15.22
N THR A 360 3.54 0.25 15.81
CA THR A 360 2.24 0.57 15.20
C THR A 360 1.81 1.99 15.58
N ASN A 361 0.64 2.42 15.13
CA ASN A 361 0.12 3.75 15.44
C ASN A 361 -0.45 3.82 16.87
N SER A 362 -0.19 4.95 17.55
CA SER A 362 -0.93 5.35 18.75
C SER A 362 -2.35 5.82 18.40
N PHE A 363 -3.12 6.23 19.38
CA PHE A 363 -4.43 6.85 19.14
C PHE A 363 -4.31 8.16 18.34
N GLU A 364 -3.32 8.98 18.65
CA GLU A 364 -3.12 10.28 18.03
C GLU A 364 -2.56 10.22 16.60
N SER A 365 -1.82 9.15 16.28
CA SER A 365 -1.26 8.92 14.94
C SER A 365 -2.12 8.01 14.06
N ASN A 366 -3.23 7.49 14.58
CA ASN A 366 -4.12 6.61 13.84
C ASN A 366 -5.21 7.40 13.11
N ASP A 367 -5.37 7.15 11.82
CA ASP A 367 -6.35 7.78 10.95
C ASP A 367 -7.74 7.11 11.01
N VAL A 368 -7.85 5.86 11.55
CA VAL A 368 -9.09 5.07 11.57
C VAL A 368 -9.43 4.61 12.98
N MET A 369 -10.32 5.32 13.66
CA MET A 369 -10.71 5.05 15.05
C MET A 369 -11.16 3.60 15.31
N VAL A 370 -11.87 2.96 14.36
CA VAL A 370 -12.38 1.59 14.52
C VAL A 370 -11.24 0.57 14.52
N VAL A 371 -10.21 0.81 13.70
CA VAL A 371 -8.97 0.01 13.67
C VAL A 371 -8.26 0.13 15.02
N HIS A 372 -8.10 1.34 15.53
CA HIS A 372 -7.47 1.57 16.83
C HIS A 372 -8.25 0.92 17.98
N ALA A 373 -9.59 1.00 17.96
CA ALA A 373 -10.44 0.35 18.95
C ALA A 373 -10.20 -1.17 18.97
N SER A 374 -10.17 -1.82 17.81
CA SER A 374 -9.90 -3.26 17.68
C SER A 374 -8.49 -3.60 18.15
N TYR A 375 -7.45 -2.87 17.69
CA TYR A 375 -6.06 -3.04 18.13
C TYR A 375 -5.93 -2.92 19.66
N SER A 376 -6.61 -1.97 20.29
CA SER A 376 -6.49 -1.70 21.72
C SER A 376 -6.80 -2.94 22.59
N THR A 377 -7.61 -3.87 22.09
CA THR A 377 -7.96 -5.12 22.78
C THR A 377 -6.78 -6.10 22.87
N TYR A 378 -5.82 -6.01 21.94
CA TYR A 378 -4.64 -6.89 21.84
C TYR A 378 -3.45 -6.42 22.69
N ARG A 379 -3.40 -5.16 23.12
CA ARG A 379 -2.27 -4.57 23.87
C ARG A 379 -1.88 -5.41 25.10
N LYS A 380 -2.85 -5.65 26.00
CA LYS A 380 -2.59 -6.42 27.23
C LYS A 380 -2.22 -7.89 26.96
N PRO A 381 -2.89 -8.63 26.09
CA PRO A 381 -2.47 -9.97 25.69
C PRO A 381 -1.03 -10.02 25.14
N LEU A 382 -0.65 -9.11 24.23
CA LEU A 382 0.69 -9.02 23.65
C LEU A 382 1.76 -8.74 24.71
N LEU A 383 1.55 -7.77 25.59
CA LEU A 383 2.46 -7.44 26.68
C LEU A 383 2.62 -8.59 27.68
N LYS A 384 1.54 -9.32 28.00
CA LYS A 384 1.61 -10.55 28.84
C LYS A 384 2.40 -11.67 28.20
N MET A 385 2.39 -11.72 26.87
CA MET A 385 3.17 -12.68 26.09
C MET A 385 4.65 -12.30 26.00
N GLY A 386 5.02 -11.08 26.44
CA GLY A 386 6.38 -10.56 26.39
C GLY A 386 6.76 -9.95 25.04
N VAL A 387 5.78 -9.50 24.26
CA VAL A 387 6.03 -8.69 23.05
C VAL A 387 6.41 -7.27 23.47
N ASN A 388 7.46 -6.72 22.86
CA ASN A 388 7.80 -5.31 22.97
C ASN A 388 6.87 -4.53 22.05
N LEU A 389 6.04 -3.64 22.62
CA LEU A 389 5.03 -2.91 21.89
C LEU A 389 5.34 -1.42 21.95
N TYR A 390 5.46 -0.82 20.77
CA TYR A 390 5.70 0.61 20.59
C TYR A 390 4.58 1.23 19.76
N GLU A 391 4.13 2.41 20.17
CA GLU A 391 3.11 3.19 19.47
C GLU A 391 3.69 4.53 19.05
N LEU A 392 3.68 4.81 17.73
CA LEU A 392 4.19 6.06 17.17
C LEU A 392 3.48 7.27 17.79
N LYS A 393 4.25 8.26 18.22
CA LYS A 393 3.71 9.56 18.62
C LYS A 393 3.44 10.41 17.37
N SER A 394 2.33 11.15 17.38
CA SER A 394 2.15 12.23 16.43
C SER A 394 3.06 13.41 16.84
N HIS A 395 3.81 13.95 15.90
CA HIS A 395 4.75 15.02 16.19
C HIS A 395 4.14 16.40 15.94
N ASP A 396 4.36 17.31 16.90
CA ASP A 396 4.36 18.74 16.62
C ASP A 396 5.66 19.08 15.87
N ARG A 397 5.56 19.64 14.68
CA ARG A 397 6.56 19.79 13.61
C ARG A 397 7.78 20.67 13.89
N HIS A 398 8.14 20.94 15.13
CA HIS A 398 9.22 21.85 15.47
C HIS A 398 10.47 21.17 16.05
N ALA A 399 10.64 19.88 15.86
CA ALA A 399 11.82 19.16 16.35
C ALA A 399 12.79 18.87 15.18
N ASP A 400 13.93 19.55 15.22
CA ASP A 400 15.08 19.32 14.34
C ASP A 400 15.61 17.89 14.46
N ASN A 401 15.22 16.99 13.54
CA ASN A 401 15.86 15.69 13.39
C ASN A 401 16.03 15.38 11.90
N GLU A 402 17.26 15.43 11.44
CA GLU A 402 17.70 15.10 10.10
C GLU A 402 17.73 13.56 9.92
N HIS A 403 17.17 13.08 8.78
CA HIS A 403 17.37 11.78 8.13
C HIS A 403 17.08 10.51 8.96
N SER A 404 15.85 10.03 8.89
CA SER A 404 15.46 8.66 9.23
C SER A 404 14.80 7.97 8.03
N LEU A 405 14.99 6.65 7.85
CA LEU A 405 14.29 5.85 6.83
C LEU A 405 12.76 5.95 6.93
N LEU A 406 12.25 6.22 8.14
CA LEU A 406 10.82 6.42 8.38
C LEU A 406 10.37 7.87 8.18
N GLY A 407 11.29 8.81 7.91
CA GLY A 407 11.02 10.25 7.82
C GLY A 407 11.01 10.93 9.19
N SER A 408 11.67 12.09 9.29
CA SER A 408 11.82 12.83 10.56
C SER A 408 10.56 13.58 10.99
N GLU A 409 9.63 13.80 10.08
CA GLU A 409 8.43 14.64 10.28
C GLU A 409 7.11 13.85 10.17
N CYS A 410 7.17 12.51 10.22
CA CYS A 410 5.99 11.69 10.05
C CYS A 410 5.05 11.78 11.24
N THR A 411 3.79 12.06 10.95
CA THR A 411 2.72 12.14 11.96
C THR A 411 1.98 10.82 12.14
N SER A 412 2.09 9.90 11.18
CA SER A 412 1.43 8.59 11.19
C SER A 412 2.29 7.52 10.51
N LEU A 413 2.24 6.30 11.02
CA LEU A 413 2.87 5.13 10.38
C LEU A 413 1.93 4.58 9.31
N HIS A 414 2.47 4.38 8.10
CA HIS A 414 1.78 3.64 7.04
C HIS A 414 2.59 2.44 6.54
N ALA A 415 3.77 2.20 7.11
CA ALA A 415 4.64 1.09 6.76
C ALA A 415 4.00 -0.29 6.97
N LYS A 416 4.28 -1.21 6.07
CA LYS A 416 3.95 -2.63 6.12
C LYS A 416 5.20 -3.43 5.81
N ALA A 417 6.01 -3.61 6.85
CA ALA A 417 7.29 -4.29 6.74
C ALA A 417 7.54 -5.18 7.96
N PHE A 418 8.25 -6.27 7.76
CA PHE A 418 8.79 -7.05 8.87
C PHE A 418 10.18 -7.58 8.53
N PHE A 419 10.97 -7.73 9.60
CA PHE A 419 12.37 -8.13 9.54
C PHE A 419 12.57 -9.33 10.47
N VAL A 420 13.11 -10.43 9.92
CA VAL A 420 13.30 -11.68 10.65
C VAL A 420 14.79 -11.92 10.80
N ASP A 421 15.23 -12.09 12.05
CA ASP A 421 16.61 -12.43 12.45
C ASP A 421 17.67 -11.50 11.84
N ARG A 422 17.31 -10.24 11.60
CA ARG A 422 18.14 -9.22 10.92
C ARG A 422 18.72 -9.72 9.59
N ARG A 423 17.96 -10.49 8.86
CA ARG A 423 18.40 -11.13 7.61
C ARG A 423 17.31 -11.13 6.54
N LYS A 424 16.11 -11.62 6.87
CA LYS A 424 15.00 -11.67 5.93
C LYS A 424 14.14 -10.42 6.06
N ASN A 425 13.72 -9.91 4.92
CA ASN A 425 12.94 -8.69 4.80
C ASN A 425 11.64 -8.97 4.04
N PHE A 426 10.56 -8.40 4.51
CA PHE A 426 9.33 -8.22 3.75
C PHE A 426 9.01 -6.74 3.68
N ILE A 427 8.67 -6.25 2.50
CA ILE A 427 8.18 -4.89 2.28
C ILE A 427 7.07 -4.95 1.23
N GLY A 428 5.94 -4.31 1.49
CA GLY A 428 4.80 -4.36 0.58
C GLY A 428 3.59 -3.61 1.09
N SER A 429 2.40 -4.08 0.69
CA SER A 429 1.13 -3.46 1.01
C SER A 429 0.36 -4.16 2.16
N PHE A 430 0.80 -5.35 2.61
CA PHE A 430 0.09 -6.23 3.53
C PHE A 430 0.15 -5.72 4.99
N ASN A 431 -0.96 -5.19 5.50
CA ASN A 431 -1.13 -4.91 6.93
C ASN A 431 -1.35 -6.21 7.72
N MET A 432 -0.95 -6.20 9.00
CA MET A 432 -1.19 -7.31 9.92
C MET A 432 -2.62 -7.22 10.51
N ASP A 433 -3.62 -7.25 9.63
CA ASP A 433 -5.04 -7.12 9.98
C ASP A 433 -5.93 -8.07 9.16
N PRO A 434 -7.18 -8.31 9.60
CA PRO A 434 -8.11 -9.18 8.87
C PRO A 434 -8.47 -8.67 7.48
N ARG A 435 -8.45 -7.35 7.26
CA ARG A 435 -8.78 -6.77 5.95
C ARG A 435 -7.77 -7.16 4.89
N SER A 436 -6.47 -7.03 5.18
CA SER A 436 -5.41 -7.49 4.29
C SER A 436 -5.39 -9.01 4.16
N ALA A 437 -5.64 -9.74 5.26
CA ALA A 437 -5.65 -11.19 5.24
C ALA A 437 -6.80 -11.80 4.42
N ILE A 438 -8.02 -11.19 4.47
CA ILE A 438 -9.26 -11.82 3.97
C ILE A 438 -9.88 -11.07 2.79
N HIS A 439 -9.86 -9.73 2.82
CA HIS A 439 -10.66 -8.91 1.92
C HIS A 439 -9.89 -8.33 0.76
N ASN A 440 -8.83 -7.59 1.05
CA ASN A 440 -8.05 -6.93 0.03
C ASN A 440 -7.09 -7.90 -0.66
N THR A 441 -6.78 -7.60 -1.91
CA THR A 441 -5.59 -8.19 -2.53
C THR A 441 -4.38 -7.36 -2.18
N GLU A 442 -3.26 -8.01 -1.95
CA GLU A 442 -2.03 -7.41 -1.48
C GLU A 442 -0.85 -7.92 -2.31
N MET A 443 0.26 -7.18 -2.27
CA MET A 443 1.53 -7.60 -2.87
C MET A 443 2.72 -7.18 -2.01
N GLY A 444 3.88 -7.82 -2.22
CA GLY A 444 5.11 -7.43 -1.56
C GLY A 444 6.31 -8.21 -2.07
N ALA A 445 7.48 -7.82 -1.61
CA ALA A 445 8.76 -8.45 -1.89
C ALA A 445 9.32 -9.10 -0.63
N ILE A 446 9.78 -10.36 -0.76
CA ILE A 446 10.55 -11.08 0.27
C ILE A 446 11.95 -11.27 -0.28
N PHE A 447 12.97 -10.90 0.51
CA PHE A 447 14.37 -11.06 0.14
C PHE A 447 15.25 -11.21 1.37
N GLU A 448 16.42 -11.83 1.18
CA GLU A 448 17.43 -11.97 2.23
C GLU A 448 18.63 -11.08 1.92
N HIS A 449 18.94 -10.15 2.84
CA HIS A 449 20.16 -9.36 2.80
C HIS A 449 20.51 -8.87 4.21
N GLN A 450 21.53 -9.49 4.81
CA GLN A 450 21.89 -9.24 6.21
C GLN A 450 22.25 -7.77 6.47
N GLY A 451 23.18 -7.20 5.73
CA GLY A 451 23.63 -5.82 5.96
C GLY A 451 22.50 -4.79 5.86
N TYR A 452 21.57 -4.95 4.91
CA TYR A 452 20.37 -4.10 4.81
C TYR A 452 19.43 -4.31 6.00
N ALA A 453 19.14 -5.57 6.35
CA ALA A 453 18.23 -5.88 7.45
C ALA A 453 18.77 -5.39 8.80
N GLU A 454 20.08 -5.52 9.05
CA GLU A 454 20.75 -4.99 10.24
C GLU A 454 20.65 -3.47 10.33
N MET A 455 20.95 -2.76 9.23
CA MET A 455 20.88 -1.29 9.14
C MET A 455 19.46 -0.81 9.44
N VAL A 456 18.47 -1.32 8.71
CA VAL A 456 17.06 -0.88 8.87
C VAL A 456 16.53 -1.24 10.26
N THR A 457 16.84 -2.42 10.77
CA THR A 457 16.42 -2.83 12.12
C THR A 457 17.00 -1.90 13.18
N GLN A 458 18.27 -1.49 13.05
CA GLN A 458 18.90 -0.57 14.00
C GLN A 458 18.26 0.83 13.91
N GLU A 459 18.06 1.36 12.71
CA GLU A 459 17.40 2.65 12.52
C GLU A 459 15.98 2.67 13.09
N ILE A 460 15.21 1.58 12.93
CA ILE A 460 13.89 1.48 13.54
C ILE A 460 13.99 1.48 15.06
N TYR A 461 14.97 0.81 15.67
CA TYR A 461 15.16 0.85 17.13
C TYR A 461 15.56 2.24 17.62
N ASP A 462 16.47 2.92 16.93
CA ASP A 462 16.86 4.29 17.26
C ASP A 462 15.66 5.26 17.13
N PHE A 463 14.83 5.04 16.10
CA PHE A 463 13.60 5.80 15.89
C PHE A 463 12.58 5.57 17.01
N VAL A 464 12.27 4.33 17.39
CA VAL A 464 11.26 4.06 18.41
C VAL A 464 11.68 4.52 19.79
N ASP A 465 12.98 4.53 20.10
CA ASP A 465 13.51 4.99 21.38
C ASP A 465 13.36 6.52 21.57
N SER A 466 13.16 7.28 20.48
CA SER A 466 12.94 8.74 20.52
C SER A 466 11.51 9.13 20.15
N GLN A 467 10.85 8.42 19.27
CA GLN A 467 9.64 8.84 18.58
C GLN A 467 8.38 8.02 18.92
N ALA A 468 8.47 7.01 19.77
CA ALA A 468 7.34 6.17 20.10
C ALA A 468 7.11 6.02 21.61
N TYR A 469 5.85 5.84 21.99
CA TYR A 469 5.50 5.37 23.32
C TYR A 469 5.86 3.90 23.47
N LYS A 470 6.62 3.54 24.49
CA LYS A 470 6.81 2.15 24.88
C LYS A 470 5.72 1.72 25.84
N LEU A 471 4.93 0.71 25.46
CA LEU A 471 3.88 0.20 26.32
C LEU A 471 4.40 -0.81 27.33
N LYS A 472 3.90 -0.72 28.56
CA LYS A 472 4.20 -1.65 29.66
C LYS A 472 2.96 -1.97 30.49
N LEU A 473 3.05 -3.04 31.25
CA LEU A 473 2.11 -3.36 32.31
C LEU A 473 2.69 -2.87 33.66
N GLY A 474 2.13 -1.81 34.17
CA GLY A 474 2.47 -1.26 35.48
C GLY A 474 1.78 -2.01 36.64
N LYS A 475 1.68 -1.33 37.81
CA LYS A 475 1.02 -1.87 38.99
C LYS A 475 -0.42 -2.32 38.67
N HIS A 476 -0.83 -3.46 39.24
CA HIS A 476 -2.14 -4.06 39.01
C HIS A 476 -2.44 -4.39 37.54
N ARG A 477 -1.40 -4.61 36.70
CA ARG A 477 -1.54 -4.91 35.27
C ARG A 477 -2.31 -3.84 34.49
N ARG A 478 -2.18 -2.57 34.90
CA ARG A 478 -2.67 -1.43 34.14
C ARG A 478 -1.71 -1.09 33.03
N LEU A 479 -2.24 -0.64 31.88
CA LEU A 479 -1.41 -0.15 30.77
C LEU A 479 -0.74 1.17 31.18
N GLU A 480 0.52 1.30 30.83
CA GLU A 480 1.33 2.50 30.96
C GLU A 480 2.04 2.76 29.63
N TRP A 481 2.05 4.02 29.22
CA TRP A 481 2.77 4.50 28.06
C TRP A 481 3.99 5.27 28.55
N GLN A 482 5.17 4.80 28.24
CA GLN A 482 6.43 5.46 28.55
C GLN A 482 6.82 6.33 27.36
N GLU A 483 6.70 7.65 27.53
CA GLU A 483 7.09 8.64 26.55
C GLU A 483 8.56 9.01 26.76
N PRO A 484 9.45 8.84 25.74
CA PRO A 484 10.83 9.27 25.85
C PRO A 484 10.91 10.81 25.87
N LEU A 485 11.81 11.36 26.68
CA LEU A 485 12.10 12.79 26.77
C LEU A 485 13.51 13.08 26.25
N LYS A 486 13.77 14.34 25.84
CA LYS A 486 15.06 14.78 25.27
C LYS A 486 16.26 14.60 26.25
N ASP A 487 15.99 14.54 27.55
CA ASP A 487 17.02 14.34 28.59
C ASP A 487 17.33 12.85 28.87
N GLY A 488 16.74 11.93 28.08
CA GLY A 488 16.90 10.48 28.25
C GLY A 488 16.00 9.87 29.34
N SER A 489 15.20 10.67 30.03
CA SER A 489 14.19 10.17 30.97
C SER A 489 12.89 9.80 30.28
N TYR A 490 11.94 9.22 31.05
CA TYR A 490 10.62 8.85 30.54
C TYR A 490 9.52 9.50 31.34
N ARG A 491 8.55 10.09 30.63
CA ARG A 491 7.25 10.45 31.21
C ARG A 491 6.30 9.26 31.15
N VAL A 492 5.68 8.89 32.25
CA VAL A 492 4.76 7.76 32.31
C VAL A 492 3.31 8.27 32.30
N HIS A 493 2.56 7.84 31.28
CA HIS A 493 1.12 8.09 31.18
C HIS A 493 0.35 6.84 31.62
N THR A 494 -0.60 6.99 32.54
CA THR A 494 -1.49 5.91 33.00
C THR A 494 -2.84 5.89 32.29
N LYS A 495 -3.08 6.87 31.45
CA LYS A 495 -4.18 6.98 30.49
C LYS A 495 -3.59 7.16 29.10
N GLU A 496 -4.29 6.68 28.09
CA GLU A 496 -3.86 6.81 26.69
C GLU A 496 -3.62 8.29 26.34
N PRO A 497 -2.41 8.63 25.82
CA PRO A 497 -2.07 10.00 25.49
C PRO A 497 -3.01 10.63 24.47
N LYS A 498 -3.19 11.96 24.54
CA LYS A 498 -3.98 12.78 23.58
C LYS A 498 -5.46 12.38 23.42
N MET A 499 -5.94 11.34 24.08
CA MET A 499 -7.34 10.91 24.03
C MET A 499 -8.19 11.71 25.00
N THR A 500 -9.29 12.28 24.54
CA THR A 500 -10.29 12.97 25.37
C THR A 500 -11.09 12.00 26.24
N GLU A 501 -11.69 12.46 27.33
CA GLU A 501 -12.53 11.60 28.19
C GLU A 501 -13.75 11.03 27.44
N ARG A 502 -14.34 11.77 26.49
CA ARG A 502 -15.42 11.26 25.64
C ARG A 502 -14.97 10.09 24.75
N GLN A 503 -13.80 10.22 24.13
CA GLN A 503 -13.22 9.18 23.29
C GLN A 503 -12.88 7.93 24.13
N ARG A 504 -12.38 8.10 25.37
CA ARG A 504 -12.13 6.99 26.31
C ARG A 504 -13.38 6.20 26.66
N LEU A 505 -14.54 6.86 26.73
CA LEU A 505 -15.82 6.20 26.98
C LEU A 505 -16.35 5.49 25.73
N LEU A 506 -16.14 6.06 24.55
CA LEU A 506 -16.62 5.51 23.28
C LEU A 506 -15.77 4.34 22.76
N LEU A 507 -14.45 4.41 22.92
CA LEU A 507 -13.53 3.40 22.38
C LEU A 507 -13.85 1.96 22.78
N PRO A 508 -14.14 1.63 24.07
CA PRO A 508 -14.54 0.28 24.47
C PRO A 508 -15.86 -0.15 23.85
N LEU A 509 -16.80 0.77 23.62
CA LEU A 509 -18.07 0.45 22.97
C LEU A 509 -17.87 0.09 21.51
N ILE A 510 -16.99 0.83 20.79
CA ILE A 510 -16.59 0.52 19.41
C ILE A 510 -15.85 -0.82 19.37
N ALA A 511 -14.93 -1.06 20.31
CA ALA A 511 -14.16 -2.30 20.39
C ALA A 511 -15.02 -3.54 20.69
N TRP A 512 -16.20 -3.36 21.28
CA TRP A 512 -17.16 -4.43 21.55
C TRP A 512 -17.99 -4.81 20.31
N LEU A 513 -18.07 -3.94 19.30
CA LEU A 513 -18.76 -4.26 18.05
C LEU A 513 -18.03 -5.39 17.31
N PRO A 514 -18.76 -6.39 16.78
CA PRO A 514 -18.14 -7.51 16.05
C PRO A 514 -17.75 -7.10 14.63
N VAL A 515 -16.96 -6.05 14.49
CA VAL A 515 -16.56 -5.48 13.19
C VAL A 515 -15.11 -5.83 12.80
N GLU A 516 -14.38 -6.51 13.67
CA GLU A 516 -12.97 -6.89 13.44
C GLU A 516 -12.77 -7.63 12.10
N TRP A 517 -13.74 -8.45 11.69
CA TRP A 517 -13.67 -9.18 10.43
C TRP A 517 -13.82 -8.29 9.17
N LEU A 518 -14.21 -7.02 9.34
CA LEU A 518 -14.30 -6.02 8.26
C LEU A 518 -13.05 -5.14 8.14
N LEU A 519 -12.21 -5.17 9.20
CA LEU A 519 -11.03 -4.30 9.36
C LEU A 519 -9.79 -4.93 8.77
#